data_1686c887afca20ddbcb8d4bdacfb4fc2
#
_entry.id   1686c887afca20ddbcb8d4bdacfb4fc2
#
_cell.length_a   1.000
_cell.length_b   1.000
_cell.length_c   1.000
_cell.angle_alpha   90.00
_cell.angle_beta   90.00
_cell.angle_gamma   90.00
#
_symmetry.space_group_name_H-M   'P 1'
#
loop_
_entity.id
_entity.type
_entity.pdbx_description
1 polymer ?
#
loop_
_entity_poly.entity_id
_entity_poly.type
_entity_poly.pdbx_seq_one_letter_code
_entity_poly.pdbx_strand_id
1 'polypeptide(L)'
;AVTTDSFVVNPLFFKGGNIGKLAVCGTVNDLLMRGATPKYLTSAFIIEEGAELNELKLIAAAMSSAAKEAGVIIVAGDTKDIEGNGGIYINTTGVGFIEGEDFASAKSEIGDAVIVSGSMGDHHAAILSHRMNIKNDITSDVAPLCDMVANLIKNGIEVHAMRDVTRGGLGTVLNELADASGKCFE
;
A
#
# COMPACT_ATOMS: atom_id res chain seq x y z
N ALA A 1 1.23 2.91 15.95
CA ALA A 1 0.73 3.57 14.74
C ALA A 1 -0.60 2.97 14.30
N VAL A 2 -1.46 3.80 13.75
CA VAL A 2 -2.74 3.39 13.18
C VAL A 2 -2.90 4.12 11.85
N THR A 3 -3.35 3.41 10.83
CA THR A 3 -3.71 3.98 9.51
C THR A 3 -5.02 3.38 9.02
N THR A 4 -5.71 4.08 8.14
CA THR A 4 -6.88 3.55 7.43
C THR A 4 -6.87 4.04 5.99
N ASP A 5 -7.21 3.16 5.07
CA ASP A 5 -7.29 3.48 3.65
C ASP A 5 -8.46 2.76 2.97
N SER A 6 -8.94 3.36 1.88
CA SER A 6 -10.04 2.85 1.09
C SER A 6 -9.58 2.57 -0.33
N PHE A 7 -9.75 1.35 -0.77
CA PHE A 7 -9.28 0.87 -2.05
C PHE A 7 -10.41 0.79 -3.06
N VAL A 8 -10.21 1.53 -4.15
CA VAL A 8 -11.08 1.58 -5.31
C VAL A 8 -10.23 1.44 -6.54
N VAL A 9 -10.30 0.33 -7.21
CA VAL A 9 -9.52 0.06 -8.43
C VAL A 9 -10.39 -0.61 -9.48
N ASN A 10 -10.26 -0.17 -10.71
CA ASN A 10 -10.88 -0.79 -11.85
C ASN A 10 -9.81 -0.96 -12.96
N PRO A 11 -9.54 -2.19 -13.42
CA PRO A 11 -10.21 -3.44 -13.06
C PRO A 11 -9.84 -3.95 -11.64
N LEU A 12 -10.70 -4.79 -11.06
CA LEU A 12 -10.47 -5.44 -9.76
C LEU A 12 -9.26 -6.38 -9.78
N PHE A 13 -9.02 -7.01 -10.93
CA PHE A 13 -7.89 -7.88 -11.21
C PHE A 13 -7.00 -7.26 -12.26
N PHE A 14 -5.73 -7.17 -11.99
CA PHE A 14 -4.73 -6.59 -12.89
C PHE A 14 -3.44 -7.43 -12.90
N LYS A 15 -2.58 -7.19 -13.86
CA LYS A 15 -1.32 -7.94 -13.95
C LYS A 15 -0.45 -7.65 -12.73
N GLY A 16 -0.16 -8.66 -11.93
CA GLY A 16 0.60 -8.57 -10.67
C GLY A 16 -0.25 -8.59 -9.39
N GLY A 17 -1.59 -8.51 -9.48
CA GLY A 17 -2.44 -8.58 -8.29
C GLY A 17 -3.92 -8.32 -8.50
N ASN A 18 -4.59 -8.03 -7.43
CA ASN A 18 -5.99 -7.63 -7.39
C ASN A 18 -6.23 -6.65 -6.22
N ILE A 19 -7.46 -6.12 -6.14
CA ILE A 19 -7.84 -5.18 -5.08
C ILE A 19 -7.58 -5.72 -3.66
N GLY A 20 -7.71 -7.03 -3.44
CA GLY A 20 -7.47 -7.65 -2.12
C GLY A 20 -5.99 -7.60 -1.72
N LYS A 21 -5.07 -7.96 -2.63
CA LYS A 21 -3.63 -7.81 -2.40
C LYS A 21 -3.27 -6.33 -2.17
N LEU A 22 -3.81 -5.44 -3.02
CA LEU A 22 -3.59 -4.01 -2.92
C LEU A 22 -4.00 -3.44 -1.56
N ALA A 23 -5.17 -3.84 -1.06
CA ALA A 23 -5.71 -3.37 0.22
C ALA A 23 -4.83 -3.76 1.41
N VAL A 24 -4.31 -4.99 1.43
CA VAL A 24 -3.40 -5.40 2.50
C VAL A 24 -2.05 -4.69 2.39
N CYS A 25 -1.44 -4.70 1.20
CA CYS A 25 -0.11 -4.12 1.01
C CYS A 25 -0.09 -2.61 1.27
N GLY A 26 -1.08 -1.85 0.79
CA GLY A 26 -1.14 -0.40 0.99
C GLY A 26 -1.19 -0.04 2.47
N THR A 27 -2.13 -0.63 3.22
CA THR A 27 -2.27 -0.35 4.66
C THR A 27 -1.07 -0.82 5.48
N VAL A 28 -0.47 -1.96 5.13
CA VAL A 28 0.77 -2.44 5.76
C VAL A 28 1.92 -1.48 5.50
N ASN A 29 2.08 -1.04 4.26
CA ASN A 29 3.16 -0.13 3.87
C ASN A 29 3.05 1.23 4.55
N ASP A 30 1.86 1.79 4.72
CA ASP A 30 1.64 3.01 5.49
C ASP A 30 2.19 2.91 6.92
N LEU A 31 1.94 1.79 7.60
CA LEU A 31 2.48 1.56 8.95
C LEU A 31 4.00 1.50 8.95
N LEU A 32 4.59 0.82 7.94
CA LEU A 32 6.04 0.70 7.78
C LEU A 32 6.70 2.06 7.56
N MET A 33 6.04 2.99 6.84
CA MET A 33 6.56 4.37 6.61
C MET A 33 6.72 5.17 7.90
N ARG A 34 6.09 4.74 8.99
CA ARG A 34 6.27 5.32 10.33
C ARG A 34 7.25 4.53 11.21
N GLY A 35 7.95 3.54 10.66
CA GLY A 35 8.82 2.63 11.42
C GLY A 35 8.05 1.64 12.29
N ALA A 36 6.75 1.50 12.11
CA ALA A 36 5.95 0.56 12.86
C ALA A 36 6.10 -0.86 12.30
N THR A 37 6.11 -1.85 13.19
CA THR A 37 5.92 -3.27 12.83
C THR A 37 4.43 -3.54 12.73
N PRO A 38 3.86 -3.77 11.53
CA PRO A 38 2.44 -4.08 11.37
C PRO A 38 2.06 -5.36 12.11
N LYS A 39 0.87 -5.39 12.73
CA LYS A 39 0.40 -6.57 13.46
C LYS A 39 -1.04 -6.95 13.12
N TYR A 40 -1.94 -5.99 13.13
CA TYR A 40 -3.36 -6.25 12.97
C TYR A 40 -3.96 -5.41 11.87
N LEU A 41 -4.86 -6.01 11.12
CA LEU A 41 -5.72 -5.33 10.15
C LEU A 41 -7.19 -5.57 10.50
N THR A 42 -8.03 -4.61 10.20
CA THR A 42 -9.46 -4.82 9.97
C THR A 42 -9.75 -4.67 8.49
N SER A 43 -10.83 -5.30 8.01
CA SER A 43 -11.21 -5.19 6.59
C SER A 43 -12.73 -5.09 6.46
N ALA A 44 -13.20 -4.01 5.85
CA ALA A 44 -14.59 -3.83 5.50
C ALA A 44 -14.77 -3.88 3.98
N PHE A 45 -15.82 -4.58 3.55
CA PHE A 45 -16.21 -4.67 2.15
C PHE A 45 -17.50 -3.90 1.90
N ILE A 46 -17.53 -3.14 0.82
CA ILE A 46 -18.76 -2.62 0.21
C ILE A 46 -18.87 -3.31 -1.15
N ILE A 47 -19.95 -4.04 -1.35
CA ILE A 47 -20.15 -4.89 -2.51
C ILE A 47 -21.41 -4.44 -3.23
N GLU A 48 -21.28 -4.12 -4.50
CA GLU A 48 -22.43 -3.80 -5.33
C GLU A 48 -23.17 -5.06 -5.77
N GLU A 49 -24.48 -4.97 -5.92
CA GLU A 49 -25.28 -6.01 -6.57
C GLU A 49 -24.70 -6.34 -7.96
N GLY A 50 -24.68 -7.64 -8.29
CA GLY A 50 -24.06 -8.12 -9.53
C GLY A 50 -22.59 -8.51 -9.41
N ALA A 51 -21.97 -8.32 -8.24
CA ALA A 51 -20.61 -8.82 -8.01
C ALA A 51 -20.55 -10.35 -8.03
N GLU A 52 -19.58 -10.91 -8.74
CA GLU A 52 -19.42 -12.36 -8.90
C GLU A 52 -18.84 -13.00 -7.64
N LEU A 53 -19.51 -14.03 -7.10
CA LEU A 53 -19.05 -14.72 -5.90
C LEU A 53 -17.65 -15.34 -6.05
N ASN A 54 -17.28 -15.76 -7.27
CA ASN A 54 -15.96 -16.31 -7.54
C ASN A 54 -14.88 -15.22 -7.45
N GLU A 55 -15.15 -14.00 -7.88
CA GLU A 55 -14.24 -12.86 -7.75
C GLU A 55 -14.02 -12.52 -6.27
N LEU A 56 -15.09 -12.48 -5.47
CA LEU A 56 -14.98 -12.26 -4.02
C LEU A 56 -14.10 -13.33 -3.35
N LYS A 57 -14.24 -14.61 -3.71
CA LYS A 57 -13.39 -15.68 -3.20
C LYS A 57 -11.92 -15.50 -3.56
N LEU A 58 -11.63 -15.10 -4.81
CA LEU A 58 -10.26 -14.84 -5.27
C LEU A 58 -9.66 -13.62 -4.57
N ILE A 59 -10.44 -12.57 -4.36
CA ILE A 59 -10.01 -11.37 -3.63
C ILE A 59 -9.68 -11.72 -2.17
N ALA A 60 -10.58 -12.45 -1.49
CA ALA A 60 -10.36 -12.88 -0.11
C ALA A 60 -9.12 -13.80 0.03
N ALA A 61 -8.91 -14.71 -0.94
CA ALA A 61 -7.71 -15.55 -0.96
C ALA A 61 -6.43 -14.74 -1.15
N ALA A 62 -6.44 -13.72 -2.02
CA ALA A 62 -5.31 -12.83 -2.24
C ALA A 62 -5.03 -11.98 -0.98
N MET A 63 -6.04 -11.49 -0.29
CA MET A 63 -5.90 -10.80 1.00
C MET A 63 -5.24 -11.71 2.04
N SER A 64 -5.72 -12.94 2.17
CA SER A 64 -5.16 -13.92 3.11
C SER A 64 -3.69 -14.23 2.80
N SER A 65 -3.34 -14.36 1.51
CA SER A 65 -1.95 -14.58 1.08
C SER A 65 -1.05 -13.39 1.41
N ALA A 66 -1.48 -12.17 1.06
CA ALA A 66 -0.74 -10.95 1.34
C ALA A 66 -0.59 -10.69 2.84
N ALA A 67 -1.62 -10.98 3.65
CA ALA A 67 -1.55 -10.86 5.10
C ALA A 67 -0.51 -11.83 5.71
N LYS A 68 -0.46 -13.06 5.21
CA LYS A 68 0.56 -14.05 5.63
C LYS A 68 1.97 -13.60 5.24
N GLU A 69 2.16 -13.11 4.01
CA GLU A 69 3.43 -12.57 3.53
C GLU A 69 3.91 -11.39 4.37
N ALA A 70 2.99 -10.50 4.72
CA ALA A 70 3.27 -9.33 5.57
C ALA A 70 3.39 -9.65 7.06
N GLY A 71 3.08 -10.87 7.51
CA GLY A 71 3.10 -11.27 8.92
C GLY A 71 2.01 -10.60 9.77
N VAL A 72 0.88 -10.20 9.16
CA VAL A 72 -0.24 -9.54 9.84
C VAL A 72 -1.47 -10.45 9.95
N ILE A 73 -2.33 -10.16 10.91
CA ILE A 73 -3.58 -10.89 11.13
C ILE A 73 -4.76 -9.94 10.88
N ILE A 74 -5.69 -10.37 10.04
CA ILE A 74 -6.98 -9.68 9.87
C ILE A 74 -7.87 -10.15 11.03
N VAL A 75 -8.16 -9.25 11.97
CA VAL A 75 -8.80 -9.57 13.27
C VAL A 75 -10.28 -9.24 13.30
N ALA A 76 -10.75 -8.36 12.42
CA ALA A 76 -12.15 -7.95 12.36
C ALA A 76 -12.51 -7.49 10.95
N GLY A 77 -13.79 -7.42 10.65
CA GLY A 77 -14.28 -6.91 9.39
C GLY A 77 -15.78 -6.72 9.39
N ASP A 78 -16.28 -6.10 8.33
CA ASP A 78 -17.70 -5.93 8.07
C ASP A 78 -17.96 -6.07 6.56
N THR A 79 -19.19 -6.35 6.18
CA THR A 79 -19.61 -6.41 4.77
C THR A 79 -20.96 -5.73 4.61
N LYS A 80 -21.05 -4.83 3.63
CA LYS A 80 -22.29 -4.19 3.23
C LYS A 80 -22.52 -4.42 1.74
N ASP A 81 -23.75 -4.68 1.39
CA ASP A 81 -24.24 -4.71 0.01
C ASP A 81 -24.96 -3.40 -0.33
N ILE A 82 -24.80 -2.95 -1.55
CA ILE A 82 -25.44 -1.76 -2.10
C ILE A 82 -25.92 -2.01 -3.53
N GLU A 83 -26.89 -1.22 -3.97
CA GLU A 83 -27.26 -1.20 -5.38
C GLU A 83 -26.07 -0.76 -6.24
N GLY A 84 -25.89 -1.40 -7.40
CA GLY A 84 -24.78 -1.04 -8.30
C GLY A 84 -24.65 -1.96 -9.51
N ASN A 85 -23.44 -2.08 -10.04
CA ASN A 85 -23.13 -2.86 -11.24
C ASN A 85 -21.96 -3.83 -11.04
N GLY A 86 -21.83 -4.40 -9.85
CA GLY A 86 -20.82 -5.41 -9.55
C GLY A 86 -19.49 -4.86 -9.03
N GLY A 87 -19.45 -3.60 -8.60
CA GLY A 87 -18.25 -3.03 -7.97
C GLY A 87 -17.94 -3.64 -6.61
N ILE A 88 -16.66 -3.71 -6.27
CA ILE A 88 -16.18 -4.17 -4.97
C ILE A 88 -15.19 -3.12 -4.46
N TYR A 89 -15.43 -2.63 -3.26
CA TYR A 89 -14.60 -1.65 -2.57
C TYR A 89 -14.16 -2.24 -1.24
N ILE A 90 -12.92 -1.96 -0.84
CA ILE A 90 -12.34 -2.48 0.39
C ILE A 90 -11.78 -1.32 1.20
N ASN A 91 -12.17 -1.25 2.46
CA ASN A 91 -11.51 -0.38 3.44
C ASN A 91 -10.73 -1.27 4.41
N THR A 92 -9.48 -0.90 4.68
CA THR A 92 -8.66 -1.55 5.70
C THR A 92 -8.17 -0.53 6.71
N THR A 93 -8.12 -0.96 7.96
CA THR A 93 -7.46 -0.20 9.03
C THR A 93 -6.34 -1.07 9.60
N GLY A 94 -5.16 -0.49 9.72
CA GLY A 94 -3.98 -1.17 10.23
C GLY A 94 -3.52 -0.64 11.58
N VAL A 95 -3.02 -1.56 12.42
CA VAL A 95 -2.38 -1.25 13.71
C VAL A 95 -1.00 -1.88 13.73
N GLY A 96 0.00 -1.07 14.07
CA GLY A 96 1.39 -1.50 14.22
C GLY A 96 2.04 -0.88 15.46
N PHE A 97 3.15 -1.46 15.90
CA PHE A 97 3.89 -1.00 17.06
C PHE A 97 5.21 -0.38 16.63
N ILE A 98 5.52 0.82 17.15
CA ILE A 98 6.80 1.49 16.97
C ILE A 98 7.65 1.13 18.20
N GLU A 99 8.71 0.33 17.98
CA GLU A 99 9.64 -0.08 19.04
C GLU A 99 10.94 0.75 19.04
N GLY A 100 11.18 1.50 17.98
CA GLY A 100 12.36 2.35 17.78
C GLY A 100 11.96 3.79 17.45
N GLU A 101 12.70 4.37 16.49
CA GLU A 101 12.40 5.71 16.02
C GLU A 101 11.18 5.76 15.08
N ASP A 102 10.43 6.83 15.20
CA ASP A 102 9.36 7.19 14.27
C ASP A 102 9.96 7.93 13.06
N PHE A 103 9.77 7.42 11.85
CA PHE A 103 10.25 8.03 10.60
C PHE A 103 9.29 9.14 10.16
N ALA A 104 9.46 10.32 10.75
CA ALA A 104 8.61 11.46 10.44
C ALA A 104 9.16 12.28 9.26
N SER A 105 8.30 12.71 8.35
CA SER A 105 8.66 13.50 7.16
C SER A 105 9.47 14.77 7.46
N ALA A 106 9.29 15.34 8.66
CA ALA A 106 10.01 16.54 9.11
C ALA A 106 11.47 16.30 9.50
N LYS A 107 11.93 15.05 9.58
CA LYS A 107 13.27 14.69 10.04
C LYS A 107 14.34 14.67 8.95
N SER A 108 13.99 14.90 7.69
CA SER A 108 14.99 14.95 6.60
C SER A 108 16.07 16.00 6.86
N GLU A 109 17.34 15.67 6.62
CA GLU A 109 18.49 16.50 6.89
C GLU A 109 19.29 16.81 5.61
N ILE A 110 20.13 17.88 5.70
CA ILE A 110 21.02 18.22 4.58
C ILE A 110 22.12 17.16 4.49
N GLY A 111 22.26 16.57 3.30
CA GLY A 111 23.21 15.49 3.05
C GLY A 111 22.58 14.11 3.00
N ASP A 112 21.29 13.99 3.29
CA ASP A 112 20.57 12.75 3.14
C ASP A 112 20.56 12.27 1.69
N ALA A 113 20.72 10.96 1.50
CA ALA A 113 20.55 10.33 0.21
C ALA A 113 19.07 9.98 -0.02
N VAL A 114 18.53 10.40 -1.16
CA VAL A 114 17.19 10.00 -1.60
C VAL A 114 17.27 8.66 -2.31
N ILE A 115 16.63 7.65 -1.75
CA ILE A 115 16.65 6.28 -2.29
C ILE A 115 15.22 5.87 -2.67
N VAL A 116 15.07 5.33 -3.88
CA VAL A 116 13.81 4.73 -4.36
C VAL A 116 13.96 3.21 -4.39
N SER A 117 13.00 2.48 -3.82
CA SER A 117 13.07 1.03 -3.66
C SER A 117 12.92 0.21 -4.94
N GLY A 118 12.49 0.84 -6.04
CA GLY A 118 12.28 0.14 -7.31
C GLY A 118 11.82 1.07 -8.42
N SER A 119 11.26 0.49 -9.48
CA SER A 119 10.65 1.25 -10.57
C SER A 119 9.41 1.99 -10.06
N MET A 120 9.10 3.09 -10.72
CA MET A 120 7.97 3.95 -10.34
C MET A 120 6.88 3.93 -11.40
N GLY A 121 5.62 3.88 -10.94
CA GLY A 121 4.46 3.97 -11.81
C GLY A 121 3.99 2.65 -12.43
N ASP A 122 4.61 1.53 -12.10
CA ASP A 122 4.27 0.22 -12.68
C ASP A 122 2.85 -0.20 -12.35
N HIS A 123 2.37 0.06 -11.13
CA HIS A 123 0.97 -0.19 -10.77
C HIS A 123 0.01 0.56 -11.69
N HIS A 124 0.21 1.89 -11.83
CA HIS A 124 -0.65 2.71 -12.68
C HIS A 124 -0.56 2.31 -14.15
N ALA A 125 0.63 2.03 -14.65
CA ALA A 125 0.85 1.57 -16.02
C ALA A 125 0.17 0.22 -16.28
N ALA A 126 0.20 -0.72 -15.35
CA ALA A 126 -0.51 -2.00 -15.46
C ALA A 126 -2.04 -1.79 -15.55
N ILE A 127 -2.61 -0.91 -14.70
CA ILE A 127 -4.03 -0.56 -14.72
C ILE A 127 -4.43 0.11 -16.06
N LEU A 128 -3.68 1.13 -16.49
CA LEU A 128 -3.95 1.83 -17.75
C LEU A 128 -3.85 0.90 -18.95
N SER A 129 -2.82 0.06 -18.98
CA SER A 129 -2.64 -0.89 -20.08
C SER A 129 -3.83 -1.84 -20.21
N HIS A 130 -4.36 -2.31 -19.07
CA HIS A 130 -5.57 -3.12 -19.06
C HIS A 130 -6.78 -2.34 -19.61
N ARG A 131 -7.03 -1.14 -19.11
CA ARG A 131 -8.16 -0.29 -19.53
C ARG A 131 -8.12 0.09 -21.01
N MET A 132 -6.93 0.32 -21.53
CA MET A 132 -6.71 0.72 -22.92
C MET A 132 -6.46 -0.47 -23.85
N ASN A 133 -6.53 -1.70 -23.33
CA ASN A 133 -6.23 -2.94 -24.06
C ASN A 133 -4.85 -2.90 -24.75
N ILE A 134 -3.86 -2.33 -24.08
CA ILE A 134 -2.47 -2.26 -24.55
C ILE A 134 -1.72 -3.50 -24.08
N LYS A 135 -1.21 -4.29 -25.02
CA LYS A 135 -0.39 -5.48 -24.71
C LYS A 135 1.04 -5.06 -24.36
N ASN A 136 1.47 -5.37 -23.15
CA ASN A 136 2.83 -5.19 -22.66
C ASN A 136 3.15 -6.18 -21.54
N ASP A 137 4.37 -6.12 -20.99
CA ASP A 137 4.82 -7.01 -19.92
C ASP A 137 4.90 -6.31 -18.56
N ILE A 138 4.39 -5.09 -18.44
CA ILE A 138 4.36 -4.35 -17.18
C ILE A 138 3.41 -5.04 -16.20
N THR A 139 3.93 -5.31 -15.00
CA THR A 139 3.18 -5.86 -13.88
C THR A 139 3.14 -4.83 -12.75
N SER A 140 2.06 -4.80 -12.00
CA SER A 140 1.99 -3.96 -10.80
C SER A 140 3.11 -4.33 -9.82
N ASP A 141 3.73 -3.33 -9.23
CA ASP A 141 4.75 -3.40 -8.19
C ASP A 141 4.17 -3.62 -6.78
N VAL A 142 2.86 -3.85 -6.66
CA VAL A 142 2.18 -4.06 -5.37
C VAL A 142 2.80 -5.23 -4.58
N ALA A 143 3.41 -4.90 -3.44
CA ALA A 143 4.05 -5.86 -2.53
C ALA A 143 4.09 -5.29 -1.10
N PRO A 144 4.09 -6.14 -0.06
CA PRO A 144 4.41 -5.69 1.30
C PRO A 144 5.91 -5.44 1.41
N LEU A 145 6.29 -4.32 2.01
CA LEU A 145 7.69 -3.88 2.15
C LEU A 145 8.30 -4.29 3.49
N CYS A 146 7.69 -5.23 4.22
CA CYS A 146 8.07 -5.63 5.57
C CYS A 146 9.54 -6.06 5.66
N ASP A 147 9.98 -6.96 4.78
CA ASP A 147 11.36 -7.46 4.81
C ASP A 147 12.37 -6.38 4.46
N MET A 148 12.05 -5.50 3.52
CA MET A 148 12.93 -4.40 3.13
C MET A 148 13.12 -3.43 4.31
N VAL A 149 12.04 -2.96 4.92
CA VAL A 149 12.10 -2.02 6.05
C VAL A 149 12.75 -2.66 7.28
N ALA A 150 12.40 -3.92 7.58
CA ALA A 150 13.03 -4.66 8.68
C ALA A 150 14.55 -4.82 8.47
N ASN A 151 15.01 -5.05 7.24
CA ASN A 151 16.43 -5.14 6.93
C ASN A 151 17.16 -3.79 7.07
N LEU A 152 16.54 -2.67 6.69
CA LEU A 152 17.11 -1.33 6.93
C LEU A 152 17.36 -1.11 8.43
N ILE A 153 16.33 -1.34 9.25
CA ILE A 153 16.40 -1.16 10.71
C ILE A 153 17.44 -2.12 11.33
N LYS A 154 17.39 -3.40 10.96
CA LYS A 154 18.30 -4.43 11.51
C LYS A 154 19.76 -4.16 11.21
N ASN A 155 20.07 -3.57 10.07
CA ASN A 155 21.44 -3.24 9.68
C ASN A 155 21.89 -1.86 10.21
N GLY A 156 21.07 -1.20 11.03
CA GLY A 156 21.43 0.07 11.64
C GLY A 156 21.55 1.22 10.63
N ILE A 157 20.81 1.13 9.51
CA ILE A 157 20.74 2.22 8.56
C ILE A 157 19.94 3.36 9.19
N GLU A 158 20.55 4.52 9.31
CA GLU A 158 19.88 5.72 9.81
C GLU A 158 18.87 6.20 8.76
N VAL A 159 17.59 6.16 9.12
CA VAL A 159 16.49 6.55 8.25
C VAL A 159 15.79 7.76 8.87
N HIS A 160 15.91 8.92 8.25
CA HIS A 160 15.29 10.15 8.75
C HIS A 160 13.81 10.24 8.34
N ALA A 161 13.49 9.91 7.10
CA ALA A 161 12.13 9.92 6.59
C ALA A 161 11.86 8.75 5.64
N MET A 162 10.63 8.27 5.62
CA MET A 162 10.18 7.25 4.70
C MET A 162 8.76 7.56 4.23
N ARG A 163 8.50 7.37 2.94
CA ARG A 163 7.17 7.57 2.34
C ARG A 163 6.92 6.56 1.24
N ASP A 164 5.72 6.07 1.16
CA ASP A 164 5.22 5.31 0.03
C ASP A 164 4.90 6.25 -1.14
N VAL A 165 5.32 5.86 -2.35
CA VAL A 165 5.09 6.66 -3.55
C VAL A 165 3.77 6.22 -4.20
N THR A 166 2.68 6.85 -3.79
CA THR A 166 1.31 6.55 -4.23
C THR A 166 0.72 7.70 -5.05
N ARG A 167 -0.30 8.39 -4.56
CA ARG A 167 -0.97 9.47 -5.30
C ARG A 167 -0.03 10.64 -5.58
N GLY A 168 0.02 11.07 -6.86
CA GLY A 168 0.86 12.16 -7.32
C GLY A 168 2.32 11.78 -7.59
N GLY A 169 2.70 10.53 -7.30
CA GLY A 169 4.02 9.97 -7.60
C GLY A 169 5.15 10.61 -6.79
N LEU A 170 6.38 10.36 -7.23
CA LEU A 170 7.59 10.82 -6.55
C LEU A 170 7.64 12.36 -6.39
N GLY A 171 7.19 13.09 -7.41
CA GLY A 171 7.20 14.56 -7.36
C GLY A 171 6.38 15.11 -6.19
N THR A 172 5.18 14.56 -5.95
CA THR A 172 4.34 14.96 -4.80
C THR A 172 5.01 14.58 -3.48
N VAL A 173 5.51 13.37 -3.36
CA VAL A 173 6.19 12.88 -2.14
C VAL A 173 7.39 13.76 -1.78
N LEU A 174 8.26 14.10 -2.75
CA LEU A 174 9.42 14.96 -2.51
C LEU A 174 9.02 16.39 -2.11
N ASN A 175 7.96 16.94 -2.71
CA ASN A 175 7.43 18.23 -2.29
C ASN A 175 6.90 18.21 -0.85
N GLU A 176 6.13 17.16 -0.49
CA GLU A 176 5.64 17.00 0.88
C GLU A 176 6.78 16.84 1.90
N LEU A 177 7.84 16.10 1.56
CA LEU A 177 9.03 15.97 2.41
C LEU A 177 9.78 17.30 2.52
N ALA A 178 9.90 18.04 1.43
CA ALA A 178 10.54 19.36 1.41
C ALA A 178 9.78 20.35 2.29
N ASP A 179 8.47 20.44 2.15
CA ASP A 179 7.61 21.31 2.95
C ASP A 179 7.66 20.94 4.44
N ALA A 180 7.58 19.65 4.77
CA ALA A 180 7.59 19.17 6.15
C ALA A 180 8.93 19.41 6.86
N SER A 181 10.04 19.25 6.15
CA SER A 181 11.40 19.38 6.70
C SER A 181 11.99 20.81 6.56
N GLY A 182 11.42 21.64 5.69
CA GLY A 182 11.99 22.93 5.30
C GLY A 182 13.32 22.80 4.53
N LYS A 183 13.53 21.67 3.84
CA LYS A 183 14.75 21.37 3.07
C LYS A 183 14.42 21.33 1.57
N CYS A 184 15.45 21.46 0.74
CA CYS A 184 15.35 21.30 -0.71
C CYS A 184 15.85 19.91 -1.10
N PHE A 185 15.14 19.28 -2.01
CA PHE A 185 15.53 18.01 -2.63
C PHE A 185 15.98 18.27 -4.07
N GLU A 186 17.20 17.90 -4.42
CA GLU A 186 17.82 18.08 -5.73
C GLU A 186 18.08 16.72 -6.41
#